data_a885f8d4afec85add72584a90ae8dc39
#
_entry.id   a885f8d4afec85add72584a90ae8dc39
#
_cell.length_a   1.000
_cell.length_b   1.000
_cell.length_c   1.000
_cell.angle_alpha   90.00
_cell.angle_beta   90.00
_cell.angle_gamma   90.00
#
_symmetry.space_group_name_H-M   'P 1'
#
loop_
_entity.id
_entity.type
_entity.pdbx_description
1 polymer ?
#
loop_
_entity_poly.entity_id
_entity_poly.type
_entity_poly.pdbx_seq_one_letter_code
_entity_poly.pdbx_strand_id
1 'polypeptide(L)'
;MDAPPILYFPNANSRPTYFTIHNVHEAWAISKGEGVKVGILDHSFGYDVHEDLYAGGNNFQKGDWGKSFYNESHHGFWMASTLHEIAPDAEIYALGTYSSDESDKVDAMVQAIDWAIANNLDVLTYSAARFSPENRVRLDSSVDRALAKGIVTTFIHYPHPGNILPTWLGPMTGDDDREPDLNILHYDYSVVFTKRYADWMQHGTAAGYRPFLSLSSTSPVTAGFVALLKSVRPDLKPTELKRILMETSRATIFEGKESPRTVDIAAAIRSVTKPRK
;
A
#
# COMPACT_ATOMS: atom_id res chain seq x y z
N MET A 1 -15.35 -10.37 -14.14
CA MET A 1 -14.21 -9.80 -14.89
C MET A 1 -13.00 -10.58 -14.47
N ASP A 2 -12.26 -11.14 -15.42
CA ASP A 2 -11.02 -11.83 -15.10
C ASP A 2 -10.01 -10.81 -14.57
N ALA A 3 -9.20 -11.22 -13.58
CA ALA A 3 -8.12 -10.37 -13.08
C ALA A 3 -7.26 -9.90 -14.26
N PRO A 4 -6.78 -8.66 -14.26
CA PRO A 4 -5.90 -8.18 -15.32
C PRO A 4 -4.68 -9.10 -15.43
N PRO A 5 -4.13 -9.31 -16.63
CA PRO A 5 -2.99 -10.19 -16.79
C PRO A 5 -1.81 -9.66 -15.99
N ILE A 6 -1.45 -10.39 -14.96
CA ILE A 6 -0.24 -10.13 -14.19
C ILE A 6 0.91 -10.77 -14.97
N LEU A 7 1.83 -9.96 -15.48
CA LEU A 7 3.03 -10.49 -16.06
C LEU A 7 4.02 -10.83 -14.95
N TYR A 8 4.13 -12.12 -14.68
CA TYR A 8 5.20 -12.64 -13.85
C TYR A 8 6.50 -12.68 -14.63
N PHE A 9 7.52 -12.07 -14.09
CA PHE A 9 8.89 -12.41 -14.43
C PHE A 9 9.43 -13.26 -13.27
N PRO A 10 9.33 -14.59 -13.36
CA PRO A 10 9.84 -15.44 -12.30
C PRO A 10 11.32 -15.18 -12.15
N ASN A 11 11.74 -14.81 -10.94
CA ASN A 11 13.16 -14.84 -10.62
C ASN A 11 13.65 -16.27 -10.88
N ALA A 12 14.74 -16.42 -11.59
CA ALA A 12 15.31 -17.71 -12.01
C ALA A 12 15.58 -18.71 -10.85
N ASN A 13 15.38 -18.29 -9.61
CA ASN A 13 15.66 -19.05 -8.40
C ASN A 13 14.43 -19.66 -7.71
N SER A 14 13.29 -19.83 -8.41
CA SER A 14 12.09 -20.54 -7.89
C SER A 14 11.61 -20.11 -6.50
N ARG A 15 11.75 -18.84 -6.14
CA ARG A 15 11.27 -18.32 -4.85
C ARG A 15 9.74 -18.22 -4.87
N PRO A 16 9.06 -18.55 -3.76
CA PRO A 16 7.62 -18.39 -3.69
C PRO A 16 7.25 -16.91 -3.87
N THR A 17 6.26 -16.65 -4.71
CA THR A 17 5.75 -15.32 -4.95
C THR A 17 5.09 -14.77 -3.69
N TYR A 18 5.03 -13.44 -3.52
CA TYR A 18 4.30 -12.84 -2.39
C TYR A 18 2.82 -13.22 -2.40
N PHE A 19 2.23 -13.48 -3.57
CA PHE A 19 0.89 -14.04 -3.67
C PHE A 19 0.76 -15.38 -2.96
N THR A 20 1.71 -16.29 -3.15
CA THR A 20 1.70 -17.61 -2.51
C THR A 20 1.97 -17.50 -1.01
N ILE A 21 2.97 -16.72 -0.61
CA ILE A 21 3.32 -16.55 0.79
C ILE A 21 2.17 -15.96 1.60
N HIS A 22 1.45 -15.00 1.02
CA HIS A 22 0.35 -14.32 1.69
C HIS A 22 -1.03 -14.90 1.37
N ASN A 23 -1.12 -15.97 0.59
CA ASN A 23 -2.36 -16.63 0.18
C ASN A 23 -3.36 -15.68 -0.50
N VAL A 24 -2.88 -14.77 -1.34
CA VAL A 24 -3.72 -13.76 -2.01
C VAL A 24 -4.73 -14.40 -2.96
N HIS A 25 -4.33 -15.42 -3.73
CA HIS A 25 -5.25 -16.12 -4.64
C HIS A 25 -6.42 -16.77 -3.91
N GLU A 26 -6.18 -17.34 -2.73
CA GLU A 26 -7.27 -17.89 -1.91
C GLU A 26 -8.18 -16.80 -1.37
N ALA A 27 -7.63 -15.64 -1.03
CA ALA A 27 -8.41 -14.49 -0.59
C ALA A 27 -9.33 -13.96 -1.70
N TRP A 28 -8.86 -13.96 -2.95
CA TRP A 28 -9.64 -13.50 -4.11
C TRP A 28 -10.88 -14.36 -4.42
N ALA A 29 -10.95 -15.58 -3.92
CA ALA A 29 -12.18 -16.36 -3.99
C ALA A 29 -13.33 -15.73 -3.16
N ILE A 30 -13.01 -14.77 -2.27
CA ILE A 30 -13.97 -14.15 -1.36
C ILE A 30 -14.09 -12.64 -1.63
N SER A 31 -12.97 -11.95 -1.83
CA SER A 31 -12.90 -10.50 -2.01
C SER A 31 -11.72 -10.12 -2.90
N LYS A 32 -11.91 -9.09 -3.72
CA LYS A 32 -10.87 -8.39 -4.47
C LYS A 32 -10.74 -6.91 -4.10
N GLY A 33 -11.39 -6.47 -3.03
CA GLY A 33 -11.33 -5.11 -2.52
C GLY A 33 -12.49 -4.21 -2.99
N GLU A 34 -13.57 -4.77 -3.50
CA GLU A 34 -14.70 -4.03 -4.07
C GLU A 34 -15.27 -3.00 -3.10
N GLY A 35 -15.47 -1.78 -3.59
CA GLY A 35 -16.07 -0.67 -2.86
C GLY A 35 -15.18 -0.02 -1.80
N VAL A 36 -13.90 -0.42 -1.70
CA VAL A 36 -12.95 0.16 -0.76
C VAL A 36 -12.11 1.23 -1.45
N LYS A 37 -12.01 2.41 -0.82
CA LYS A 37 -11.28 3.58 -1.31
C LYS A 37 -9.92 3.68 -0.63
N VAL A 38 -8.85 3.63 -1.41
CA VAL A 38 -7.48 3.68 -0.90
C VAL A 38 -6.74 4.90 -1.43
N GLY A 39 -6.29 5.78 -0.55
CA GLY A 39 -5.45 6.93 -0.89
C GLY A 39 -3.96 6.58 -0.75
N ILE A 40 -3.19 6.88 -1.77
CA ILE A 40 -1.73 6.73 -1.77
C ILE A 40 -1.11 8.12 -1.67
N LEU A 41 -0.39 8.39 -0.58
CA LEU A 41 0.36 9.61 -0.39
C LEU A 41 1.76 9.41 -1.01
N ASP A 42 2.03 10.08 -2.13
CA ASP A 42 3.28 9.89 -2.85
C ASP A 42 3.51 11.03 -3.87
N HIS A 43 4.36 10.76 -4.84
CA HIS A 43 4.63 11.62 -6.00
C HIS A 43 4.77 10.78 -7.27
N SER A 44 4.82 11.44 -8.42
CA SER A 44 5.15 10.76 -9.69
C SER A 44 4.20 9.60 -10.00
N PHE A 45 2.91 9.92 -10.00
CA PHE A 45 1.84 8.95 -10.26
C PHE A 45 1.66 8.63 -11.75
N GLY A 46 2.20 9.45 -12.65
CA GLY A 46 1.90 9.33 -14.06
C GLY A 46 0.41 9.43 -14.35
N TYR A 47 -0.28 10.34 -13.63
CA TYR A 47 -1.74 10.40 -13.59
C TYR A 47 -2.37 10.58 -14.98
N ASP A 48 -1.75 11.40 -15.83
CA ASP A 48 -2.24 11.64 -17.20
C ASP A 48 -2.09 10.43 -18.12
N VAL A 49 -1.10 9.57 -17.83
CA VAL A 49 -0.76 8.40 -18.66
C VAL A 49 -1.52 7.16 -18.19
N HIS A 50 -1.77 7.07 -16.90
CA HIS A 50 -2.34 5.91 -16.23
C HIS A 50 -3.67 6.23 -15.53
N GLU A 51 -4.46 7.16 -16.10
CA GLU A 51 -5.72 7.60 -15.50
C GLU A 51 -6.71 6.47 -15.24
N ASP A 52 -6.63 5.39 -15.98
CA ASP A 52 -7.45 4.18 -15.82
C ASP A 52 -7.10 3.34 -14.57
N LEU A 53 -5.95 3.60 -13.95
CA LEU A 53 -5.57 2.99 -12.67
C LEU A 53 -6.20 3.72 -11.47
N TYR A 54 -6.57 4.99 -11.64
CA TYR A 54 -7.00 5.84 -10.54
C TYR A 54 -8.49 6.17 -10.63
N ALA A 55 -9.20 5.99 -9.53
CA ALA A 55 -10.57 6.45 -9.37
C ALA A 55 -10.65 7.98 -9.19
N GLY A 56 -9.53 8.60 -8.80
CA GLY A 56 -9.40 10.03 -8.63
C GLY A 56 -8.08 10.41 -7.95
N GLY A 57 -8.00 11.65 -7.51
CA GLY A 57 -6.81 12.13 -6.81
C GLY A 57 -6.78 13.63 -6.65
N ASN A 58 -5.79 14.12 -5.93
CA ASN A 58 -5.51 15.55 -5.80
C ASN A 58 -4.02 15.78 -5.52
N ASN A 59 -3.53 16.95 -5.89
CA ASN A 59 -2.16 17.35 -5.69
C ASN A 59 -2.06 18.43 -4.63
N PHE A 60 -1.40 18.14 -3.53
CA PHE A 60 -1.18 19.04 -2.39
C PHE A 60 0.25 19.60 -2.34
N GLN A 61 1.09 19.22 -3.30
CA GLN A 61 2.47 19.65 -3.38
C GLN A 61 2.56 21.15 -3.70
N LYS A 62 3.53 21.84 -3.08
CA LYS A 62 3.81 23.26 -3.33
C LYS A 62 4.88 23.44 -4.41
N GLY A 63 4.86 24.62 -5.07
CA GLY A 63 5.87 25.02 -6.04
C GLY A 63 5.89 24.15 -7.30
N ASP A 64 7.09 23.96 -7.86
CA ASP A 64 7.28 23.20 -9.11
C ASP A 64 7.02 21.70 -9.00
N TRP A 65 6.85 21.20 -7.80
CA TRP A 65 6.56 19.78 -7.56
C TRP A 65 5.19 19.33 -8.08
N GLY A 66 4.32 20.28 -8.42
CA GLY A 66 3.05 20.01 -9.10
C GLY A 66 3.20 19.15 -10.35
N LYS A 67 4.33 19.34 -11.07
CA LYS A 67 4.64 18.53 -12.26
C LYS A 67 4.91 17.07 -11.95
N SER A 68 5.44 16.74 -10.76
CA SER A 68 5.71 15.35 -10.39
C SER A 68 4.45 14.52 -10.16
N PHE A 69 3.28 15.14 -10.01
CA PHE A 69 2.01 14.43 -9.97
C PHE A 69 1.70 13.74 -11.31
N TYR A 70 2.01 14.43 -12.41
CA TYR A 70 1.81 13.96 -13.78
C TYR A 70 3.04 13.28 -14.39
N ASN A 71 4.18 13.34 -13.70
CA ASN A 71 5.44 12.82 -14.21
C ASN A 71 5.40 11.29 -14.29
N GLU A 72 5.93 10.75 -15.38
CA GLU A 72 6.08 9.32 -15.63
C GLU A 72 7.16 8.63 -14.76
N SER A 73 7.89 9.39 -13.93
CA SER A 73 8.81 8.79 -12.96
C SER A 73 8.00 8.21 -11.79
N HIS A 74 7.91 7.16 -11.63
CA HIS A 74 7.34 5.90 -11.30
C HIS A 74 7.04 5.58 -9.82
N HIS A 75 7.44 6.34 -8.79
CA HIS A 75 7.30 5.85 -7.42
C HIS A 75 5.82 5.69 -7.02
N GLY A 76 5.03 6.74 -7.14
CA GLY A 76 3.60 6.68 -6.83
C GLY A 76 2.83 5.72 -7.74
N PHE A 77 3.19 5.67 -9.05
CA PHE A 77 2.62 4.71 -9.97
C PHE A 77 2.94 3.25 -9.55
N TRP A 78 4.17 2.96 -9.12
CA TRP A 78 4.52 1.62 -8.67
C TRP A 78 3.80 1.23 -7.37
N MET A 79 3.62 2.18 -6.45
CA MET A 79 2.83 1.94 -5.25
C MET A 79 1.37 1.63 -5.60
N ALA A 80 0.80 2.37 -6.55
CA ALA A 80 -0.56 2.14 -7.04
C ALA A 80 -0.70 0.79 -7.75
N SER A 81 0.25 0.46 -8.62
CA SER A 81 0.28 -0.84 -9.30
C SER A 81 0.39 -2.01 -8.31
N THR A 82 1.27 -1.88 -7.31
CA THR A 82 1.44 -2.90 -6.27
C THR A 82 0.14 -3.11 -5.46
N LEU A 83 -0.55 -2.02 -5.12
CA LEU A 83 -1.84 -2.11 -4.43
C LEU A 83 -2.88 -2.78 -5.30
N HIS A 84 -2.99 -2.37 -6.57
CA HIS A 84 -3.95 -2.94 -7.51
C HIS A 84 -3.74 -4.43 -7.74
N GLU A 85 -2.49 -4.91 -7.72
CA GLU A 85 -2.21 -6.34 -7.80
C GLU A 85 -2.80 -7.14 -6.63
N ILE A 86 -2.81 -6.56 -5.43
CA ILE A 86 -3.36 -7.22 -4.24
C ILE A 86 -4.89 -7.09 -4.20
N ALA A 87 -5.39 -5.90 -4.48
CA ALA A 87 -6.81 -5.56 -4.39
C ALA A 87 -7.28 -4.91 -5.71
N PRO A 88 -7.46 -5.71 -6.78
CA PRO A 88 -7.70 -5.18 -8.13
C PRO A 88 -9.03 -4.45 -8.30
N ASP A 89 -10.00 -4.67 -7.43
CA ASP A 89 -11.30 -4.03 -7.49
C ASP A 89 -11.45 -2.88 -6.45
N ALA A 90 -10.34 -2.51 -5.76
CA ALA A 90 -10.31 -1.32 -4.91
C ALA A 90 -10.18 -0.04 -5.73
N GLU A 91 -10.80 1.04 -5.25
CA GLU A 91 -10.69 2.37 -5.84
C GLU A 91 -9.43 3.07 -5.35
N ILE A 92 -8.49 3.36 -6.25
CA ILE A 92 -7.21 3.98 -5.93
C ILE A 92 -7.25 5.49 -6.16
N TYR A 93 -6.83 6.25 -5.15
CA TYR A 93 -6.75 7.72 -5.19
C TYR A 93 -5.30 8.18 -5.08
N ALA A 94 -4.81 8.90 -6.09
CA ALA A 94 -3.48 9.48 -6.11
C ALA A 94 -3.44 10.80 -5.32
N LEU A 95 -2.67 10.86 -4.24
CA LEU A 95 -2.56 12.03 -3.36
C LEU A 95 -1.13 12.57 -3.38
N GLY A 96 -0.88 13.63 -4.15
CA GLY A 96 0.45 14.23 -4.30
C GLY A 96 0.89 14.97 -3.05
N THR A 97 1.92 14.47 -2.35
CA THR A 97 2.36 15.00 -1.05
C THR A 97 3.87 15.22 -0.95
N TYR A 98 4.61 15.05 -2.04
CA TYR A 98 6.07 15.16 -1.99
C TYR A 98 6.55 16.60 -1.90
N SER A 99 7.61 16.83 -1.10
CA SER A 99 8.44 18.01 -1.09
C SER A 99 9.87 17.64 -0.66
N SER A 100 10.86 18.40 -1.10
CA SER A 100 12.22 18.30 -0.58
C SER A 100 12.35 18.90 0.82
N ASP A 101 11.47 19.84 1.17
CA ASP A 101 11.34 20.39 2.51
C ASP A 101 10.39 19.51 3.34
N GLU A 102 10.81 19.14 4.54
CA GLU A 102 10.03 18.23 5.40
C GLU A 102 8.77 18.90 5.92
N SER A 103 8.81 20.20 6.28
CA SER A 103 7.64 20.90 6.77
C SER A 103 6.58 21.06 5.70
N ASP A 104 6.97 21.41 4.47
CA ASP A 104 6.07 21.47 3.32
C ASP A 104 5.48 20.11 2.97
N LYS A 105 6.28 19.04 3.07
CA LYS A 105 5.80 17.68 2.91
C LYS A 105 4.71 17.34 3.93
N VAL A 106 4.95 17.65 5.20
CA VAL A 106 3.97 17.39 6.27
C VAL A 106 2.73 18.25 6.07
N ASP A 107 2.84 19.51 5.65
CA ASP A 107 1.69 20.35 5.29
C ASP A 107 0.85 19.71 4.18
N ALA A 108 1.49 19.20 3.15
CA ALA A 108 0.82 18.49 2.05
C ALA A 108 0.15 17.19 2.54
N MET A 109 0.81 16.43 3.40
CA MET A 109 0.23 15.22 3.99
C MET A 109 -0.98 15.52 4.88
N VAL A 110 -0.92 16.56 5.71
CA VAL A 110 -2.06 17.00 6.53
C VAL A 110 -3.25 17.34 5.65
N GLN A 111 -3.04 18.12 4.59
CA GLN A 111 -4.10 18.47 3.64
C GLN A 111 -4.65 17.22 2.92
N ALA A 112 -3.78 16.29 2.53
CA ALA A 112 -4.20 15.04 1.89
C ALA A 112 -5.03 14.16 2.84
N ILE A 113 -4.66 14.08 4.11
CA ILE A 113 -5.43 13.35 5.13
C ILE A 113 -6.79 14.02 5.35
N ASP A 114 -6.85 15.35 5.46
CA ASP A 114 -8.12 16.07 5.61
C ASP A 114 -9.02 15.90 4.37
N TRP A 115 -8.43 15.90 3.18
CA TRP A 115 -9.14 15.58 1.95
C TRP A 115 -9.68 14.14 1.94
N ALA A 116 -8.88 13.19 2.39
CA ALA A 116 -9.29 11.78 2.49
C ALA A 116 -10.47 11.60 3.45
N ILE A 117 -10.47 12.31 4.58
CA ILE A 117 -11.59 12.35 5.53
C ILE A 117 -12.84 12.91 4.86
N ALA A 118 -12.71 14.03 4.16
CA ALA A 118 -13.84 14.70 3.48
C ALA A 118 -14.44 13.86 2.33
N ASN A 119 -13.63 13.00 1.70
CA ASN A 119 -14.04 12.12 0.59
C ASN A 119 -14.35 10.69 1.03
N ASN A 120 -14.38 10.42 2.33
CA ASN A 120 -14.70 9.12 2.92
C ASN A 120 -13.82 7.99 2.36
N LEU A 121 -12.50 8.20 2.33
CA LEU A 121 -11.58 7.13 2.03
C LEU A 121 -11.53 6.13 3.19
N ASP A 122 -11.18 4.89 2.88
CA ASP A 122 -11.12 3.80 3.86
C ASP A 122 -9.71 3.51 4.37
N VAL A 123 -8.73 3.70 3.51
CA VAL A 123 -7.31 3.37 3.78
C VAL A 123 -6.42 4.49 3.26
N LEU A 124 -5.37 4.79 4.01
CA LEU A 124 -4.27 5.64 3.56
C LEU A 124 -2.94 4.88 3.66
N THR A 125 -2.14 4.95 2.63
CA THR A 125 -0.82 4.34 2.57
C THR A 125 0.26 5.35 2.24
N TYR A 126 1.44 5.21 2.86
CA TYR A 126 2.58 6.10 2.66
C TYR A 126 3.89 5.32 2.74
N SER A 127 4.70 5.43 1.71
CA SER A 127 5.90 4.63 1.52
C SER A 127 7.20 5.42 1.75
N ALA A 128 7.24 6.28 2.74
CA ALA A 128 8.43 7.07 3.01
C ALA A 128 8.73 7.22 4.49
N ALA A 129 9.82 7.87 4.72
CA ALA A 129 10.67 7.86 5.88
C ALA A 129 10.17 8.63 7.11
N ARG A 130 11.08 8.70 8.01
CA ARG A 130 11.07 9.33 9.33
C ARG A 130 10.82 10.82 9.25
N PHE A 131 10.15 11.34 10.25
CA PHE A 131 9.91 12.77 10.44
C PHE A 131 10.63 13.26 11.69
N SER A 132 11.04 14.53 11.70
CA SER A 132 11.51 15.21 12.89
C SER A 132 10.43 15.19 13.99
N PRO A 133 10.79 15.27 15.27
CA PRO A 133 9.81 15.24 16.36
C PRO A 133 8.71 16.29 16.24
N GLU A 134 9.03 17.49 15.80
CA GLU A 134 8.08 18.59 15.61
C GLU A 134 7.06 18.26 14.51
N ASN A 135 7.54 17.87 13.35
CA ASN A 135 6.70 17.50 12.21
C ASN A 135 5.88 16.25 12.50
N ARG A 136 6.42 15.35 13.31
CA ARG A 136 5.73 14.16 13.78
C ARG A 136 4.48 14.50 14.57
N VAL A 137 4.55 15.43 15.53
CA VAL A 137 3.40 15.85 16.34
C VAL A 137 2.27 16.41 15.47
N ARG A 138 2.62 17.17 14.43
CA ARG A 138 1.63 17.71 13.48
C ARG A 138 0.94 16.59 12.68
N LEU A 139 1.70 15.63 12.22
CA LEU A 139 1.18 14.50 11.47
C LEU A 139 0.35 13.56 12.34
N ASP A 140 0.79 13.28 13.59
CA ASP A 140 0.07 12.45 14.55
C ASP A 140 -1.35 12.95 14.77
N SER A 141 -1.54 14.26 14.95
CA SER A 141 -2.86 14.87 15.10
C SER A 141 -3.79 14.62 13.90
N SER A 142 -3.26 14.64 12.68
CA SER A 142 -4.04 14.37 11.48
C SER A 142 -4.37 12.89 11.33
N VAL A 143 -3.41 12.02 11.64
CA VAL A 143 -3.60 10.57 11.66
C VAL A 143 -4.65 10.18 12.70
N ASP A 144 -4.64 10.78 13.90
CA ASP A 144 -5.66 10.55 14.91
C ASP A 144 -7.08 10.90 14.40
N ARG A 145 -7.22 12.02 13.68
CA ARG A 145 -8.51 12.37 13.06
C ARG A 145 -8.96 11.35 12.01
N ALA A 146 -8.05 10.87 11.18
CA ALA A 146 -8.36 9.84 10.18
C ALA A 146 -8.79 8.52 10.85
N LEU A 147 -8.04 8.06 11.85
CA LEU A 147 -8.35 6.85 12.63
C LEU A 147 -9.71 6.96 13.34
N ALA A 148 -10.03 8.13 13.91
CA ALA A 148 -11.33 8.39 14.53
C ALA A 148 -12.50 8.32 13.54
N LYS A 149 -12.24 8.54 12.25
CA LYS A 149 -13.19 8.35 11.15
C LYS A 149 -13.23 6.93 10.58
N GLY A 150 -12.42 6.02 11.11
CA GLY A 150 -12.34 4.64 10.66
C GLY A 150 -11.40 4.43 9.46
N ILE A 151 -10.64 5.45 9.07
CA ILE A 151 -9.62 5.33 8.03
C ILE A 151 -8.42 4.59 8.61
N VAL A 152 -7.99 3.53 7.93
CA VAL A 152 -6.79 2.75 8.34
C VAL A 152 -5.55 3.36 7.70
N THR A 153 -4.47 3.48 8.46
CA THR A 153 -3.18 3.91 7.94
C THR A 153 -2.18 2.76 7.89
N THR A 154 -1.37 2.70 6.83
CA THR A 154 -0.30 1.71 6.63
C THR A 154 1.01 2.43 6.26
N PHE A 155 1.46 3.32 7.13
CA PHE A 155 2.64 4.16 6.89
C PHE A 155 3.92 3.45 7.36
N ILE A 156 4.91 3.37 6.49
CA ILE A 156 6.23 2.81 6.82
C ILE A 156 6.97 3.72 7.80
N HIS A 157 7.72 3.13 8.72
CA HIS A 157 8.52 3.83 9.73
C HIS A 157 7.73 4.85 10.55
N TYR A 158 6.42 4.64 10.67
CA TYR A 158 5.54 5.53 11.39
C TYR A 158 4.96 4.83 12.63
N PRO A 159 5.64 4.89 13.79
CA PRO A 159 5.24 4.17 15.01
C PRO A 159 4.08 4.89 15.74
N HIS A 160 2.91 4.85 15.16
CA HIS A 160 1.68 5.34 15.75
C HIS A 160 0.81 4.16 16.19
N PRO A 161 0.18 4.18 17.38
CA PRO A 161 -0.58 3.02 17.90
C PRO A 161 -1.67 2.51 16.95
N GLY A 162 -2.33 3.42 16.26
CA GLY A 162 -3.39 3.09 15.29
C GLY A 162 -2.90 2.75 13.88
N ASN A 163 -1.64 3.02 13.58
CA ASN A 163 -1.04 2.67 12.30
C ASN A 163 -0.69 1.17 12.25
N ILE A 164 -0.88 0.55 11.10
CA ILE A 164 -0.34 -0.79 10.84
C ILE A 164 1.06 -0.60 10.29
N LEU A 165 2.07 -1.02 11.05
CA LEU A 165 3.46 -0.86 10.71
C LEU A 165 3.99 -2.10 9.96
N PRO A 166 4.08 -2.04 8.62
CA PRO A 166 4.65 -3.13 7.85
C PRO A 166 6.18 -3.07 7.85
N THR A 167 6.80 -4.22 7.75
CA THR A 167 8.22 -4.34 7.41
C THR A 167 8.42 -5.40 6.35
N TRP A 168 9.58 -5.38 5.74
CA TRP A 168 9.96 -6.34 4.72
C TRP A 168 10.50 -7.65 5.33
N LEU A 169 10.16 -8.78 4.73
CA LEU A 169 10.59 -10.11 5.15
C LEU A 169 12.04 -10.44 4.74
N GLY A 170 12.69 -9.57 3.98
CA GLY A 170 14.07 -9.75 3.53
C GLY A 170 15.13 -9.30 4.55
N PRO A 171 16.42 -9.35 4.19
CA PRO A 171 17.48 -8.85 5.03
C PRO A 171 17.29 -7.34 5.23
N MET A 172 16.90 -6.98 6.43
CA MET A 172 16.78 -5.57 6.82
C MET A 172 18.15 -4.90 6.80
N THR A 173 18.30 -3.91 5.97
CA THR A 173 19.37 -2.93 6.07
C THR A 173 18.81 -1.71 6.78
N GLY A 174 19.01 -1.59 8.07
CA GLY A 174 18.77 -0.32 8.77
C GLY A 174 18.06 -0.42 10.10
N ASP A 175 18.48 0.39 10.91
CA ASP A 175 18.28 0.93 12.26
C ASP A 175 16.82 1.11 12.73
N ASP A 176 15.92 0.20 12.52
CA ASP A 176 14.61 0.28 13.16
C ASP A 176 14.54 -0.72 14.31
N ASP A 177 14.78 -0.22 15.52
CA ASP A 177 14.75 -1.01 16.78
C ASP A 177 13.33 -1.44 17.18
N ARG A 178 12.35 -1.18 16.35
CA ARG A 178 10.94 -1.46 16.67
C ARG A 178 10.48 -2.75 16.02
N GLU A 179 9.83 -3.59 16.83
CA GLU A 179 9.14 -4.75 16.28
C GLU A 179 8.04 -4.29 15.32
N PRO A 180 8.07 -4.74 14.06
CA PRO A 180 6.99 -4.48 13.12
C PRO A 180 5.71 -5.21 13.56
N ASP A 181 4.57 -4.66 13.19
CA ASP A 181 3.30 -5.35 13.36
C ASP A 181 3.18 -6.55 12.42
N LEU A 182 3.62 -6.38 11.19
CA LEU A 182 3.48 -7.35 10.11
C LEU A 182 4.75 -7.48 9.30
N ASN A 183 5.06 -8.70 8.89
CA ASN A 183 6.12 -8.99 7.94
C ASN A 183 5.52 -9.27 6.56
N ILE A 184 5.95 -8.49 5.57
CA ILE A 184 5.46 -8.53 4.21
C ILE A 184 6.58 -9.00 3.29
N LEU A 185 6.33 -10.05 2.54
CA LEU A 185 7.18 -10.42 1.42
C LEU A 185 6.66 -9.74 0.16
N HIS A 186 7.53 -9.04 -0.51
CA HIS A 186 7.30 -8.53 -1.84
C HIS A 186 8.57 -8.76 -2.66
N TYR A 187 8.56 -9.82 -3.45
CA TYR A 187 9.73 -10.22 -4.23
C TYR A 187 9.52 -10.20 -5.73
N ASP A 188 8.28 -10.10 -6.16
CA ASP A 188 7.99 -10.24 -7.56
C ASP A 188 7.82 -8.90 -8.26
N TYR A 189 8.30 -8.93 -9.47
CA TYR A 189 8.22 -7.87 -10.43
C TYR A 189 6.87 -7.93 -11.12
N SER A 190 5.84 -7.63 -10.41
CA SER A 190 4.55 -7.53 -11.02
C SER A 190 4.30 -6.09 -11.42
N VAL A 191 3.92 -5.91 -12.64
CA VAL A 191 3.40 -4.64 -13.16
C VAL A 191 1.99 -4.91 -13.63
N VAL A 192 1.06 -4.20 -13.05
CA VAL A 192 -0.29 -4.18 -13.58
C VAL A 192 -0.26 -3.36 -14.86
N PHE A 193 -0.55 -4.02 -15.96
CA PHE A 193 -0.74 -3.33 -17.22
C PHE A 193 -2.19 -2.90 -17.33
N THR A 194 -2.43 -1.62 -17.13
CA THR A 194 -3.57 -1.00 -17.79
C THR A 194 -3.37 -1.08 -19.30
N LYS A 195 -4.43 -1.08 -20.07
CA LYS A 195 -4.31 -1.10 -21.55
C LYS A 195 -3.41 0.02 -22.06
N ARG A 196 -3.54 1.20 -21.45
CA ARG A 196 -2.75 2.39 -21.79
C ARG A 196 -1.28 2.23 -21.44
N TYR A 197 -0.98 1.60 -20.32
CA TYR A 197 0.40 1.29 -19.92
C TYR A 197 1.04 0.27 -20.87
N ALA A 198 0.31 -0.76 -21.29
CA ALA A 198 0.79 -1.72 -22.26
C ALA A 198 1.14 -1.04 -23.60
N ASP A 199 0.31 -0.11 -24.06
CA ASP A 199 0.56 0.67 -25.27
C ASP A 199 1.82 1.56 -25.10
N TRP A 200 1.97 2.20 -23.94
CA TRP A 200 3.15 3.02 -23.62
C TRP A 200 4.44 2.18 -23.56
N MET A 201 4.40 1.01 -22.95
CA MET A 201 5.54 0.08 -22.89
C MET A 201 5.97 -0.43 -24.28
N GLN A 202 5.04 -0.57 -25.23
CA GLN A 202 5.35 -0.97 -26.61
C GLN A 202 5.99 0.15 -27.43
N HIS A 203 5.65 1.40 -27.16
CA HIS A 203 6.03 2.54 -27.97
C HIS A 203 7.00 3.50 -27.27
N GLY A 204 7.11 3.41 -25.97
CA GLY A 204 8.04 4.21 -25.17
C GLY A 204 9.43 3.59 -25.16
N THR A 205 10.44 4.43 -25.12
CA THR A 205 11.80 4.03 -24.75
C THR A 205 11.84 3.75 -23.26
N ALA A 206 11.05 2.82 -22.77
CA ALA A 206 11.10 2.38 -21.40
C ALA A 206 12.53 1.90 -21.12
N ALA A 207 13.36 2.81 -20.63
CA ALA A 207 14.69 2.51 -20.17
C ALA A 207 14.56 1.51 -19.02
N GLY A 208 14.43 0.24 -19.39
CA GLY A 208 14.47 -0.89 -18.51
C GLY A 208 13.34 -0.91 -17.50
N TYR A 209 12.38 -1.75 -17.76
CA TYR A 209 11.59 -2.38 -16.75
C TYR A 209 12.51 -2.82 -15.60
N ARG A 210 12.50 -2.11 -14.51
CA ARG A 210 13.27 -2.47 -13.33
C ARG A 210 12.32 -2.98 -12.27
N PRO A 211 12.57 -4.17 -11.80
CA PRO A 211 11.85 -4.68 -10.65
C PRO A 211 12.03 -3.72 -9.47
N PHE A 212 10.93 -3.33 -8.87
CA PHE A 212 10.93 -2.48 -7.70
C PHE A 212 10.92 -3.33 -6.44
N LEU A 213 12.11 -3.65 -5.96
CA LEU A 213 12.31 -4.27 -4.66
C LEU A 213 12.66 -3.17 -3.67
N SER A 214 11.71 -2.77 -2.88
CA SER A 214 12.00 -1.83 -1.81
C SER A 214 11.06 -2.03 -0.62
N LEU A 215 11.52 -1.59 0.53
CA LEU A 215 10.68 -1.50 1.72
C LEU A 215 9.39 -0.70 1.44
N SER A 216 9.45 0.26 0.50
CA SER A 216 8.29 1.07 0.10
C SER A 216 7.09 0.24 -0.35
N SER A 217 7.30 -0.90 -1.00
CA SER A 217 6.21 -1.76 -1.48
C SER A 217 5.44 -2.47 -0.36
N THR A 218 6.00 -2.60 0.83
CA THR A 218 5.32 -3.26 1.95
C THR A 218 4.06 -2.49 2.39
N SER A 219 4.07 -1.18 2.24
CA SER A 219 2.97 -0.30 2.60
C SER A 219 1.74 -0.51 1.72
N PRO A 220 1.83 -0.39 0.37
CA PRO A 220 0.69 -0.62 -0.50
C PRO A 220 0.23 -2.10 -0.51
N VAL A 221 1.11 -3.08 -0.32
CA VAL A 221 0.71 -4.47 -0.12
C VAL A 221 -0.18 -4.60 1.11
N THR A 222 0.24 -4.00 2.24
CA THR A 222 -0.55 -4.00 3.48
C THR A 222 -1.88 -3.27 3.29
N ALA A 223 -1.88 -2.14 2.58
CA ALA A 223 -3.11 -1.42 2.24
C ALA A 223 -4.06 -2.29 1.40
N GLY A 224 -3.53 -3.05 0.45
CA GLY A 224 -4.30 -4.04 -0.31
C GLY A 224 -4.92 -5.11 0.58
N PHE A 225 -4.19 -5.66 1.54
CA PHE A 225 -4.76 -6.62 2.51
C PHE A 225 -5.88 -6.00 3.36
N VAL A 226 -5.71 -4.75 3.78
CA VAL A 226 -6.77 -4.02 4.48
C VAL A 226 -7.98 -3.82 3.58
N ALA A 227 -7.77 -3.50 2.30
CA ALA A 227 -8.86 -3.34 1.33
C ALA A 227 -9.65 -4.65 1.15
N LEU A 228 -8.96 -5.80 1.01
CA LEU A 228 -9.62 -7.10 0.95
C LEU A 228 -10.49 -7.40 2.19
N LEU A 229 -10.01 -7.05 3.37
CA LEU A 229 -10.76 -7.22 4.63
C LEU A 229 -11.94 -6.25 4.75
N LYS A 230 -11.74 -4.97 4.42
CA LYS A 230 -12.80 -3.96 4.51
C LYS A 230 -13.92 -4.20 3.50
N SER A 231 -13.62 -4.76 2.34
CA SER A 231 -14.65 -5.12 1.35
C SER A 231 -15.66 -6.13 1.92
N VAL A 232 -15.22 -7.10 2.73
CA VAL A 232 -16.13 -8.08 3.38
C VAL A 232 -16.65 -7.61 4.73
N ARG A 233 -15.94 -6.70 5.40
CA ARG A 233 -16.29 -6.19 6.75
C ARG A 233 -15.97 -4.69 6.85
N PRO A 234 -16.77 -3.83 6.21
CA PRO A 234 -16.56 -2.38 6.20
C PRO A 234 -16.70 -1.73 7.58
N ASP A 235 -17.38 -2.41 8.51
CA ASP A 235 -17.61 -1.97 9.88
C ASP A 235 -16.40 -2.11 10.82
N LEU A 236 -15.37 -2.87 10.43
CA LEU A 236 -14.18 -3.09 11.26
C LEU A 236 -13.40 -1.80 11.46
N LYS A 237 -13.07 -1.52 12.71
CA LYS A 237 -12.24 -0.38 13.10
C LYS A 237 -10.76 -0.65 12.81
N PRO A 238 -9.93 0.39 12.67
CA PRO A 238 -8.48 0.25 12.41
C PRO A 238 -7.77 -0.69 13.39
N THR A 239 -8.05 -0.58 14.68
CA THR A 239 -7.46 -1.44 15.71
C THR A 239 -7.89 -2.90 15.62
N GLU A 240 -9.13 -3.16 15.20
CA GLU A 240 -9.64 -4.51 15.00
C GLU A 240 -9.01 -5.16 13.76
N LEU A 241 -8.88 -4.40 12.66
CA LEU A 241 -8.19 -4.86 11.44
C LEU A 241 -6.74 -5.21 11.73
N LYS A 242 -6.01 -4.31 12.42
CA LYS A 242 -4.64 -4.57 12.86
C LYS A 242 -4.55 -5.87 13.67
N ARG A 243 -5.39 -6.03 14.69
CA ARG A 243 -5.44 -7.23 15.53
C ARG A 243 -5.71 -8.50 14.71
N ILE A 244 -6.69 -8.46 13.80
CA ILE A 244 -7.03 -9.62 12.95
C ILE A 244 -5.83 -10.02 12.09
N LEU A 245 -5.20 -9.07 11.41
CA LEU A 245 -4.02 -9.35 10.59
C LEU A 245 -2.87 -9.96 11.41
N MET A 246 -2.63 -9.45 12.62
CA MET A 246 -1.59 -9.97 13.51
C MET A 246 -1.93 -11.38 14.03
N GLU A 247 -3.16 -11.61 14.50
CA GLU A 247 -3.59 -12.89 15.08
C GLU A 247 -3.70 -14.01 14.06
N THR A 248 -3.95 -13.70 12.80
CA THR A 248 -4.04 -14.67 11.70
C THR A 248 -2.74 -14.83 10.93
N SER A 249 -1.72 -14.05 11.25
CA SER A 249 -0.38 -14.20 10.70
C SER A 249 0.26 -15.51 11.18
N ARG A 250 1.20 -16.02 10.40
CA ARG A 250 1.90 -17.28 10.68
C ARG A 250 3.41 -17.08 10.68
N ALA A 251 4.13 -17.94 11.37
CA ALA A 251 5.56 -18.03 11.26
C ALA A 251 5.95 -18.55 9.86
N THR A 252 6.97 -17.96 9.28
CA THR A 252 7.52 -18.38 7.99
C THR A 252 9.04 -18.31 8.06
N ILE A 253 9.70 -19.30 7.48
CA ILE A 253 11.16 -19.26 7.30
C ILE A 253 11.44 -18.74 5.90
N PHE A 254 12.17 -17.65 5.83
CA PHE A 254 12.58 -17.05 4.58
C PHE A 254 14.10 -16.80 4.58
N GLU A 255 14.80 -17.37 3.59
CA GLU A 255 16.26 -17.31 3.51
C GLU A 255 16.98 -17.72 4.83
N GLY A 256 16.41 -18.71 5.53
CA GLY A 256 16.96 -19.21 6.79
C GLY A 256 16.66 -18.34 8.02
N LYS A 257 15.88 -17.27 7.87
CA LYS A 257 15.41 -16.43 8.97
C LYS A 257 13.94 -16.69 9.26
N GLU A 258 13.62 -16.82 10.54
CA GLU A 258 12.25 -16.93 11.00
C GLU A 258 11.59 -15.55 11.01
N SER A 259 10.37 -15.48 10.48
CA SER A 259 9.49 -14.33 10.55
C SER A 259 8.19 -14.74 11.24
N PRO A 260 7.93 -14.24 12.45
CA PRO A 260 6.81 -14.71 13.27
C PRO A 260 5.44 -14.22 12.79
N ARG A 261 5.38 -13.16 12.01
CA ARG A 261 4.12 -12.48 11.65
C ARG A 261 3.98 -12.24 10.15
N THR A 262 4.23 -13.28 9.36
CA THR A 262 3.94 -13.24 7.93
C THR A 262 2.44 -13.29 7.72
N VAL A 263 1.89 -12.28 7.06
CA VAL A 263 0.44 -12.17 6.84
C VAL A 263 -0.09 -13.35 6.04
N ASP A 264 -1.18 -13.94 6.51
CA ASP A 264 -2.03 -14.86 5.75
C ASP A 264 -3.39 -14.19 5.53
N ILE A 265 -3.53 -13.52 4.40
CA ILE A 265 -4.74 -12.71 4.14
C ILE A 265 -5.99 -13.58 3.94
N ALA A 266 -5.85 -14.77 3.41
CA ALA A 266 -6.97 -15.68 3.28
C ALA A 266 -7.47 -16.17 4.67
N ALA A 267 -6.56 -16.45 5.59
CA ALA A 267 -6.93 -16.78 6.98
C ALA A 267 -7.61 -15.58 7.66
N ALA A 268 -7.12 -14.37 7.47
CA ALA A 268 -7.71 -13.16 8.01
C ALA A 268 -9.16 -12.96 7.53
N ILE A 269 -9.42 -13.07 6.22
CA ILE A 269 -10.76 -12.95 5.65
C ILE A 269 -11.68 -14.06 6.16
N ARG A 270 -11.23 -15.31 6.18
CA ARG A 270 -12.01 -16.44 6.71
C ARG A 270 -12.39 -16.25 8.18
N SER A 271 -11.54 -15.61 8.98
CA SER A 271 -11.80 -15.38 10.40
C SER A 271 -12.99 -14.43 10.64
N VAL A 272 -13.24 -13.51 9.71
CA VAL A 272 -14.30 -12.49 9.82
C VAL A 272 -15.56 -12.82 9.03
N THR A 273 -15.50 -13.80 8.12
CA THR A 273 -16.63 -14.24 7.31
C THR A 273 -17.40 -15.43 7.93
N LYS A 274 -16.79 -16.16 8.86
CA LYS A 274 -17.49 -17.24 9.57
C LYS A 274 -18.55 -16.64 10.51
N PRO A 275 -19.78 -17.22 10.55
CA PRO A 275 -20.75 -16.83 11.57
C PRO A 275 -20.11 -16.97 12.95
N ARG A 276 -20.18 -15.92 13.78
CA ARG A 276 -19.85 -16.05 15.21
C ARG A 276 -20.81 -17.09 15.80
N LYS A 277 -20.26 -18.22 16.28
CA LYS A 277 -21.02 -19.24 17.01
C LYS A 277 -21.55 -18.68 18.33
#